data_c616ee29d9c243896e97a491e9fb249e
#
_entry.id   c616ee29d9c243896e97a491e9fb249e
#
_cell.length_a   1.000
_cell.length_b   1.000
_cell.length_c   1.000
_cell.angle_alpha   90.00
_cell.angle_beta   90.00
_cell.angle_gamma   90.00
#
_symmetry.space_group_name_H-M   'P 1'
#
loop_
_entity.id
_entity.type
_entity.pdbx_description
1 polymer ?
#
loop_
_entity_poly.entity_id
_entity_poly.type
_entity_poly.pdbx_seq_one_letter_code
_entity_poly.pdbx_strand_id
1 'polypeptide(L)'
;DLGELLLSEETKQLSAVQVTGRRPIMLRKADRLVFDATQIAPAAASALDVLRQTPGVNVTNSGISLIGKGGVIVLVNDKRVRLSGTALLSLLRSYPQSDLQEIQILTTPPAKYEAEGDAGVLNLVLKKAKNDFFGGSVTPGFGINGIKRSRPRYDLSTSFNYNQGKVTASLDLGAGTGLFDGDPRTYRTYPQQKTYYVSDTYYTGRDKYFNVRGALDYAFTPELTLGFSASYTPQQDSTHRENDSRDYSIAPDGSYKLLRSLPGLAVNIDHGRYISANAHMEKTFKGVPKRRLSWDVDYVGYRSREDRSFTSSGLTPQGAP
;
A
#
# COMPACT_ATOMS: atom_id res chain seq x y z
N ASP A 1 30.86 -82.29 6.34
CA ASP A 1 31.47 -81.06 5.77
C ASP A 1 30.38 -80.08 5.40
N LEU A 2 30.28 -79.12 6.23
CA LEU A 2 29.43 -77.94 5.96
C LEU A 2 30.30 -76.89 5.27
N GLY A 3 30.07 -76.69 3.98
CA GLY A 3 30.81 -75.73 3.16
C GLY A 3 30.79 -74.35 3.66
N GLU A 4 31.79 -73.52 3.26
CA GLU A 4 31.96 -72.10 3.64
C GLU A 4 30.71 -71.26 3.33
N LEU A 5 30.15 -70.70 4.36
CA LEU A 5 29.09 -69.67 4.28
C LEU A 5 29.73 -68.33 4.09
N LEU A 6 29.74 -67.81 2.88
CA LEU A 6 30.12 -66.41 2.59
C LEU A 6 28.93 -65.50 2.92
N LEU A 7 29.07 -64.75 4.02
CA LEU A 7 28.17 -63.64 4.37
C LEU A 7 28.62 -62.38 3.64
N SER A 8 27.81 -61.88 2.71
CA SER A 8 27.99 -60.56 2.11
C SER A 8 27.28 -59.50 2.98
N GLU A 9 28.01 -58.52 3.46
CA GLU A 9 27.40 -57.34 4.06
C GLU A 9 26.65 -56.50 3.03
N GLU A 10 25.33 -56.54 3.09
CA GLU A 10 24.50 -55.64 2.30
C GLU A 10 24.35 -54.32 3.00
N THR A 11 25.25 -53.36 2.74
CA THR A 11 25.12 -51.99 3.22
C THR A 11 23.97 -51.28 2.49
N LYS A 12 22.79 -51.26 3.12
CA LYS A 12 21.68 -50.42 2.68
C LYS A 12 22.05 -48.96 3.02
N GLN A 13 22.49 -48.21 2.02
CA GLN A 13 22.58 -46.74 2.17
C GLN A 13 21.16 -46.18 2.37
N LEU A 14 20.87 -45.75 3.57
CA LEU A 14 19.67 -45.00 3.88
C LEU A 14 19.75 -43.64 3.12
N SER A 15 18.83 -43.45 2.20
CA SER A 15 18.68 -42.17 1.51
C SER A 15 18.51 -41.07 2.59
N ALA A 16 19.34 -40.03 2.54
CA ALA A 16 19.25 -38.92 3.44
C ALA A 16 17.83 -38.36 3.40
N VAL A 17 17.13 -38.34 4.54
CA VAL A 17 15.83 -37.67 4.65
C VAL A 17 16.11 -36.18 4.61
N GLN A 18 15.87 -35.58 3.43
CA GLN A 18 15.93 -34.12 3.30
C GLN A 18 14.69 -33.51 3.97
N VAL A 19 14.83 -33.07 5.20
CA VAL A 19 13.80 -32.33 5.90
C VAL A 19 13.73 -30.93 5.30
N THR A 20 12.85 -30.74 4.32
CA THR A 20 12.50 -29.41 3.82
C THR A 20 11.56 -28.75 4.82
N GLY A 21 12.11 -28.05 5.78
CA GLY A 21 11.34 -27.20 6.69
C GLY A 21 10.67 -26.08 5.89
N ARG A 22 9.34 -26.00 5.87
CA ARG A 22 8.63 -24.84 5.34
C ARG A 22 8.97 -23.66 6.24
N ARG A 23 9.41 -22.53 5.65
CA ARG A 23 9.59 -21.28 6.40
C ARG A 23 8.24 -20.87 6.99
N PRO A 24 8.21 -20.41 8.25
CA PRO A 24 6.95 -19.94 8.83
C PRO A 24 6.46 -18.71 8.08
N ILE A 25 5.15 -18.62 7.87
CA ILE A 25 4.49 -17.47 7.22
C ILE A 25 4.78 -16.17 7.99
N MET A 26 4.86 -16.28 9.32
CA MET A 26 5.15 -15.18 10.24
C MET A 26 6.25 -15.57 11.21
N LEU A 27 7.24 -14.69 11.37
CA LEU A 27 8.30 -14.79 12.36
C LEU A 27 8.23 -13.59 13.30
N ARG A 28 8.13 -13.85 14.60
CA ARG A 28 8.19 -12.81 15.63
C ARG A 28 9.65 -12.61 16.07
N LYS A 29 10.16 -11.40 15.89
CA LYS A 29 11.45 -10.93 16.44
C LYS A 29 11.20 -10.04 17.65
N ALA A 30 12.25 -9.67 18.37
CA ALA A 30 12.13 -8.86 19.59
C ALA A 30 11.52 -7.47 19.34
N ASP A 31 11.79 -6.88 18.15
CA ASP A 31 11.40 -5.52 17.78
C ASP A 31 10.35 -5.45 16.67
N ARG A 32 10.04 -6.59 16.02
CA ARG A 32 9.17 -6.60 14.83
C ARG A 32 8.51 -7.95 14.56
N LEU A 33 7.40 -7.90 13.85
CA LEU A 33 6.80 -9.05 13.18
C LEU A 33 7.29 -9.06 11.73
N VAL A 34 7.72 -10.21 11.25
CA VAL A 34 8.21 -10.41 9.88
C VAL A 34 7.29 -11.40 9.18
N PHE A 35 6.76 -11.00 8.06
CA PHE A 35 5.87 -11.82 7.23
C PHE A 35 6.54 -12.12 5.90
N ASP A 36 6.52 -13.37 5.48
CA ASP A 36 6.98 -13.77 4.14
C ASP A 36 5.93 -13.40 3.10
N ALA A 37 6.25 -12.41 2.27
CA ALA A 37 5.33 -11.87 1.28
C ALA A 37 4.87 -12.90 0.24
N THR A 38 5.71 -13.89 -0.05
CA THR A 38 5.41 -14.93 -1.06
C THR A 38 4.41 -15.95 -0.53
N GLN A 39 4.34 -16.14 0.77
CA GLN A 39 3.47 -17.12 1.41
C GLN A 39 2.13 -16.52 1.85
N ILE A 40 2.12 -15.26 2.29
CA ILE A 40 0.88 -14.59 2.71
C ILE A 40 -0.10 -14.43 1.55
N ALA A 41 0.39 -14.04 0.39
CA ALA A 41 -0.44 -13.69 -0.75
C ALA A 41 0.20 -14.16 -2.07
N PRO A 42 0.26 -15.48 -2.31
CA PRO A 42 0.96 -16.03 -3.49
C PRO A 42 0.34 -15.60 -4.81
N ALA A 43 -0.95 -15.23 -4.81
CA ALA A 43 -1.68 -14.79 -6.01
C ALA A 43 -1.84 -13.26 -6.09
N ALA A 44 -1.19 -12.50 -5.19
CA ALA A 44 -1.26 -11.06 -5.23
C ALA A 44 -0.52 -10.50 -6.45
N ALA A 45 -1.08 -9.46 -7.08
CA ALA A 45 -0.43 -8.79 -8.20
C ALA A 45 0.57 -7.74 -7.74
N SER A 46 0.30 -7.06 -6.62
CA SER A 46 1.08 -5.93 -6.14
C SER A 46 1.38 -6.00 -4.64
N ALA A 47 2.33 -5.19 -4.19
CA ALA A 47 2.62 -5.04 -2.76
C ALA A 47 1.41 -4.55 -1.97
N LEU A 48 0.55 -3.71 -2.56
CA LEU A 48 -0.68 -3.27 -1.91
C LEU A 48 -1.63 -4.44 -1.65
N ASP A 49 -1.73 -5.39 -2.58
CA ASP A 49 -2.59 -6.56 -2.41
C ASP A 49 -2.05 -7.52 -1.35
N VAL A 50 -0.71 -7.64 -1.24
CA VAL A 50 -0.07 -8.37 -0.14
C VAL A 50 -0.39 -7.70 1.20
N LEU A 51 -0.31 -6.37 1.29
CA LEU A 51 -0.63 -5.64 2.51
C LEU A 51 -2.08 -5.81 2.96
N ARG A 52 -3.03 -5.92 2.02
CA ARG A 52 -4.44 -6.21 2.35
C ARG A 52 -4.64 -7.56 3.04
N GLN A 53 -3.75 -8.51 2.79
CA GLN A 53 -3.77 -9.84 3.38
C GLN A 53 -2.83 -9.97 4.59
N THR A 54 -2.04 -8.92 4.90
CA THR A 54 -1.09 -8.93 6.01
C THR A 54 -1.82 -8.69 7.33
N PRO A 55 -1.75 -9.61 8.30
CA PRO A 55 -2.35 -9.42 9.60
C PRO A 55 -1.85 -8.15 10.30
N GLY A 56 -2.76 -7.36 10.88
CA GLY A 56 -2.44 -6.11 11.57
C GLY A 56 -2.38 -4.88 10.67
N VAL A 57 -2.46 -5.04 9.35
CA VAL A 57 -2.53 -3.94 8.37
C VAL A 57 -3.97 -3.76 7.91
N ASN A 58 -4.45 -2.54 7.92
CA ASN A 58 -5.74 -2.17 7.37
C ASN A 58 -5.54 -1.24 6.17
N VAL A 59 -5.98 -1.66 4.99
CA VAL A 59 -5.87 -0.92 3.73
C VAL A 59 -7.25 -0.47 3.30
N THR A 60 -7.46 0.83 3.26
CA THR A 60 -8.68 1.48 2.77
C THR A 60 -8.44 2.14 1.41
N ASN A 61 -9.47 2.70 0.81
CA ASN A 61 -9.34 3.47 -0.43
C ASN A 61 -8.62 4.83 -0.22
N SER A 62 -8.49 5.27 1.02
CA SER A 62 -7.88 6.56 1.38
C SER A 62 -6.48 6.43 1.99
N GLY A 63 -6.02 5.22 2.33
CA GLY A 63 -4.72 5.03 2.94
C GLY A 63 -4.52 3.70 3.64
N ILE A 64 -3.45 3.63 4.39
CA ILE A 64 -3.05 2.46 5.17
C ILE A 64 -2.98 2.86 6.64
N SER A 65 -3.37 1.95 7.52
CA SER A 65 -3.22 2.07 8.97
C SER A 65 -2.78 0.75 9.58
N LEU A 66 -2.19 0.80 10.75
CA LEU A 66 -1.89 -0.38 11.56
C LEU A 66 -2.89 -0.46 12.72
N ILE A 67 -3.36 -1.67 13.00
CA ILE A 67 -4.34 -1.89 14.08
C ILE A 67 -3.71 -1.48 15.42
N GLY A 68 -4.43 -0.64 16.17
CA GLY A 68 -3.98 -0.14 17.49
C GLY A 68 -2.93 0.97 17.42
N LYS A 69 -2.73 1.61 16.25
CA LYS A 69 -1.81 2.74 16.08
C LYS A 69 -2.53 3.96 15.53
N GLY A 70 -2.12 5.16 15.99
CA GLY A 70 -2.70 6.44 15.55
C GLY A 70 -2.25 6.88 14.16
N GLY A 71 -1.18 6.29 13.63
CA GLY A 71 -0.64 6.56 12.30
C GLY A 71 0.24 5.43 11.79
N VAL A 72 0.72 5.55 10.55
CA VAL A 72 1.67 4.61 9.96
C VAL A 72 2.78 5.34 9.22
N ILE A 73 4.02 4.95 9.50
CA ILE A 73 5.20 5.32 8.73
C ILE A 73 5.52 4.15 7.82
N VAL A 74 5.51 4.39 6.52
CA VAL A 74 5.83 3.36 5.53
C VAL A 74 7.28 3.50 5.08
N LEU A 75 8.00 2.38 5.11
CA LEU A 75 9.38 2.27 4.63
C LEU A 75 9.42 1.30 3.45
N VAL A 76 10.35 1.51 2.54
CA VAL A 76 10.75 0.55 1.51
C VAL A 76 12.27 0.39 1.60
N ASN A 77 12.71 -0.83 1.90
CA ASN A 77 14.13 -1.13 2.18
C ASN A 77 14.73 -0.19 3.24
N ASP A 78 14.03 -0.02 4.38
CA ASP A 78 14.37 0.86 5.49
C ASP A 78 14.44 2.37 5.15
N LYS A 79 14.11 2.77 3.92
CA LYS A 79 14.01 4.18 3.51
C LYS A 79 12.56 4.65 3.60
N ARG A 80 12.34 5.79 4.25
CA ARG A 80 11.00 6.32 4.48
C ARG A 80 10.34 6.77 3.19
N VAL A 81 9.10 6.33 2.99
CA VAL A 81 8.20 6.84 1.96
C VAL A 81 7.42 8.00 2.54
N ARG A 82 7.65 9.22 2.02
CA ARG A 82 6.97 10.45 2.48
C ARG A 82 5.67 10.71 1.70
N LEU A 83 4.97 9.64 1.33
CA LEU A 83 3.66 9.66 0.69
C LEU A 83 2.59 9.29 1.69
N SER A 84 1.39 9.81 1.49
CA SER A 84 0.20 9.46 2.26
C SER A 84 -1.01 9.32 1.32
N GLY A 85 -2.11 8.81 1.85
CA GLY A 85 -3.36 8.71 1.10
C GLY A 85 -3.24 7.92 -0.20
N THR A 86 -3.93 8.39 -1.22
CA THR A 86 -4.00 7.74 -2.54
C THR A 86 -2.66 7.67 -3.26
N ALA A 87 -1.77 8.65 -3.05
CA ALA A 87 -0.42 8.64 -3.63
C ALA A 87 0.43 7.48 -3.09
N LEU A 88 0.35 7.19 -1.79
CA LEU A 88 1.00 6.02 -1.19
C LEU A 88 0.42 4.73 -1.75
N LEU A 89 -0.90 4.63 -1.86
CA LEU A 89 -1.55 3.44 -2.44
C LEU A 89 -1.12 3.20 -3.89
N SER A 90 -1.00 4.26 -4.68
CA SER A 90 -0.54 4.19 -6.08
C SER A 90 0.91 3.71 -6.17
N LEU A 91 1.80 4.22 -5.31
CA LEU A 91 3.17 3.74 -5.22
C LEU A 91 3.21 2.24 -4.86
N LEU A 92 2.45 1.81 -3.86
CA LEU A 92 2.46 0.41 -3.42
C LEU A 92 1.85 -0.56 -4.44
N ARG A 93 0.95 -0.08 -5.29
CA ARG A 93 0.45 -0.83 -6.45
C ARG A 93 1.51 -1.02 -7.53
N SER A 94 2.43 -0.05 -7.68
CA SER A 94 3.49 -0.15 -8.70
C SER A 94 4.58 -1.16 -8.38
N TYR A 95 4.66 -1.66 -7.14
CA TYR A 95 5.57 -2.73 -6.77
C TYR A 95 4.92 -4.10 -7.04
N PRO A 96 5.44 -4.91 -7.99
CA PRO A 96 4.99 -6.29 -8.16
C PRO A 96 5.19 -7.11 -6.89
N GLN A 97 4.28 -8.03 -6.61
CA GLN A 97 4.44 -8.99 -5.50
C GLN A 97 5.72 -9.82 -5.67
N SER A 98 6.11 -10.16 -6.90
CA SER A 98 7.32 -10.91 -7.22
C SER A 98 8.59 -10.29 -6.65
N ASP A 99 8.62 -8.97 -6.52
CA ASP A 99 9.79 -8.22 -6.05
C ASP A 99 9.80 -8.05 -4.53
N LEU A 100 8.69 -8.36 -3.87
CA LEU A 100 8.59 -8.28 -2.42
C LEU A 100 9.14 -9.54 -1.77
N GLN A 101 10.02 -9.38 -0.78
CA GLN A 101 10.59 -10.45 0.01
C GLN A 101 9.83 -10.61 1.33
N GLU A 102 9.74 -9.54 2.10
CA GLU A 102 9.16 -9.53 3.44
C GLU A 102 8.37 -8.27 3.70
N ILE A 103 7.35 -8.37 4.55
CA ILE A 103 6.69 -7.25 5.20
C ILE A 103 7.07 -7.29 6.67
N GLN A 104 7.55 -6.17 7.19
CA GLN A 104 7.96 -6.04 8.59
C GLN A 104 7.08 -4.98 9.27
N ILE A 105 6.43 -5.37 10.37
CA ILE A 105 5.71 -4.44 11.23
C ILE A 105 6.57 -4.23 12.48
N LEU A 106 7.13 -3.05 12.65
CA LEU A 106 7.97 -2.73 13.80
C LEU A 106 7.06 -2.42 15.00
N THR A 107 7.13 -3.26 16.01
CA THR A 107 6.38 -3.12 17.26
C THR A 107 7.06 -2.14 18.21
N THR A 108 8.39 -2.03 18.10
CA THR A 108 9.21 -1.05 18.82
C THR A 108 10.00 -0.26 17.78
N PRO A 109 9.45 0.88 17.31
CA PRO A 109 10.14 1.71 16.32
C PRO A 109 11.46 2.23 16.87
N PRO A 110 12.52 2.33 16.05
CA PRO A 110 13.75 3.03 16.43
C PRO A 110 13.50 4.50 16.79
N ALA A 111 14.30 5.06 17.69
CA ALA A 111 14.18 6.44 18.19
C ALA A 111 14.04 7.51 17.09
N LYS A 112 14.64 7.30 15.92
CA LYS A 112 14.50 8.20 14.76
C LYS A 112 13.07 8.38 14.25
N TYR A 113 12.13 7.47 14.62
CA TYR A 113 10.71 7.53 14.26
C TYR A 113 9.80 7.87 15.45
N GLU A 114 10.33 7.90 16.68
CA GLU A 114 9.54 8.18 17.89
C GLU A 114 8.98 9.61 17.92
N ALA A 115 9.61 10.54 17.21
CA ALA A 115 9.16 11.92 17.11
C ALA A 115 7.75 12.09 16.48
N GLU A 116 7.17 11.04 15.91
CA GLU A 116 5.84 11.06 15.29
C GLU A 116 4.74 10.46 16.16
N GLY A 117 4.97 10.40 17.46
CA GLY A 117 3.97 9.92 18.42
C GLY A 117 3.69 8.42 18.34
N ASP A 118 2.41 8.02 18.39
CA ASP A 118 1.97 6.62 18.37
C ASP A 118 1.90 6.00 16.96
N ALA A 119 2.69 6.49 16.01
CA ALA A 119 2.73 5.91 14.67
C ALA A 119 3.43 4.54 14.68
N GLY A 120 2.81 3.54 14.07
CA GLY A 120 3.47 2.27 13.79
C GLY A 120 4.37 2.37 12.56
N VAL A 121 5.33 1.47 12.44
CA VAL A 121 6.24 1.44 11.28
C VAL A 121 6.03 0.16 10.48
N LEU A 122 5.77 0.32 9.20
CA LEU A 122 5.59 -0.75 8.22
C LEU A 122 6.73 -0.69 7.21
N ASN A 123 7.57 -1.71 7.15
CA ASN A 123 8.69 -1.78 6.22
C ASN A 123 8.47 -2.88 5.17
N LEU A 124 8.49 -2.50 3.92
CA LEU A 124 8.47 -3.42 2.79
C LEU A 124 9.92 -3.70 2.38
N VAL A 125 10.34 -4.95 2.52
CA VAL A 125 11.66 -5.39 2.11
C VAL A 125 11.55 -5.99 0.72
N LEU A 126 12.20 -5.37 -0.25
CA LEU A 126 12.27 -5.87 -1.60
C LEU A 126 13.42 -6.87 -1.73
N LYS A 127 13.28 -7.82 -2.65
CA LYS A 127 14.34 -8.76 -3.00
C LYS A 127 15.56 -7.99 -3.49
N LYS A 128 16.72 -8.32 -2.96
CA LYS A 128 17.99 -7.77 -3.49
C LYS A 128 18.29 -8.42 -4.84
N ALA A 129 18.67 -7.61 -5.80
CA ALA A 129 19.21 -8.13 -7.04
C ALA A 129 20.48 -8.98 -6.73
N LYS A 130 20.63 -10.12 -7.42
CA LYS A 130 21.85 -10.93 -7.35
C LYS A 130 23.02 -10.10 -7.94
N ASN A 131 24.24 -10.36 -7.48
CA ASN A 131 25.42 -9.81 -8.15
C ASN A 131 25.42 -10.23 -9.62
N ASP A 132 25.85 -9.32 -10.51
CA ASP A 132 25.84 -9.53 -11.96
C ASP A 132 24.45 -9.89 -12.52
N PHE A 133 23.45 -9.14 -12.08
CA PHE A 133 22.05 -9.32 -12.45
C PHE A 133 21.56 -8.16 -13.32
N PHE A 134 20.94 -8.50 -14.43
CA PHE A 134 20.06 -7.62 -15.18
C PHE A 134 18.75 -8.33 -15.46
N GLY A 135 17.65 -7.72 -15.09
CA GLY A 135 16.34 -8.30 -15.32
C GLY A 135 15.24 -7.49 -14.66
N GLY A 136 14.02 -7.95 -14.85
CA GLY A 136 12.87 -7.28 -14.29
C GLY A 136 11.59 -8.08 -14.47
N SER A 137 10.48 -7.45 -14.14
CA SER A 137 9.14 -8.01 -14.27
C SER A 137 8.21 -7.03 -14.97
N VAL A 138 7.24 -7.56 -15.67
CA VAL A 138 6.08 -6.84 -16.19
C VAL A 138 4.85 -7.55 -15.70
N THR A 139 4.01 -6.83 -14.95
CA THR A 139 2.85 -7.40 -14.29
C THR A 139 1.60 -6.65 -14.71
N PRO A 140 0.81 -7.17 -15.67
CA PRO A 140 -0.51 -6.67 -15.92
C PRO A 140 -1.46 -7.09 -14.80
N GLY A 141 -2.34 -6.18 -14.40
CA GLY A 141 -3.38 -6.42 -13.42
C GLY A 141 -4.75 -6.14 -14.01
N PHE A 142 -5.70 -7.00 -13.71
CA PHE A 142 -7.11 -6.80 -13.98
C PHE A 142 -7.90 -7.06 -12.71
N GLY A 143 -8.85 -6.18 -12.41
CA GLY A 143 -9.74 -6.34 -11.28
C GLY A 143 -11.14 -5.84 -11.58
N ILE A 144 -12.07 -6.21 -10.73
CA ILE A 144 -13.45 -5.72 -10.77
C ILE A 144 -13.76 -5.13 -9.40
N ASN A 145 -14.14 -3.87 -9.39
CA ASN A 145 -14.62 -3.14 -8.21
C ASN A 145 -16.11 -2.86 -8.34
N GLY A 146 -16.70 -2.32 -7.29
CA GLY A 146 -18.07 -1.81 -7.28
C GLY A 146 -19.00 -2.59 -6.38
N ILE A 147 -20.03 -1.90 -5.91
CA ILE A 147 -21.05 -2.44 -5.01
C ILE A 147 -22.30 -2.77 -5.81
N LYS A 148 -22.78 -1.86 -6.66
CA LYS A 148 -24.01 -2.04 -7.46
C LYS A 148 -23.73 -2.56 -8.85
N ARG A 149 -22.58 -2.24 -9.43
CA ARG A 149 -22.20 -2.63 -10.79
C ARG A 149 -20.75 -3.08 -10.83
N SER A 150 -20.47 -4.08 -11.65
CA SER A 150 -19.10 -4.49 -11.93
C SER A 150 -18.33 -3.33 -12.58
N ARG A 151 -17.27 -2.88 -11.93
CA ARG A 151 -16.45 -1.75 -12.36
C ARG A 151 -15.05 -2.25 -12.67
N PRO A 152 -14.62 -2.23 -13.94
CA PRO A 152 -13.31 -2.73 -14.31
C PRO A 152 -12.20 -1.83 -13.78
N ARG A 153 -11.08 -2.46 -13.47
CA ARG A 153 -9.82 -1.85 -13.10
C ARG A 153 -8.70 -2.49 -13.90
N TYR A 154 -7.80 -1.70 -14.41
CA TYR A 154 -6.62 -2.12 -15.15
C TYR A 154 -5.39 -1.49 -14.53
N ASP A 155 -4.37 -2.31 -14.32
CA ASP A 155 -3.09 -1.88 -13.78
C ASP A 155 -1.97 -2.51 -14.61
N LEU A 156 -0.88 -1.79 -14.78
CA LEU A 156 0.36 -2.28 -15.33
C LEU A 156 1.49 -1.82 -14.43
N SER A 157 2.29 -2.74 -13.95
CA SER A 157 3.52 -2.42 -13.23
C SER A 157 4.70 -3.12 -13.86
N THR A 158 5.83 -2.44 -13.86
CA THR A 158 7.10 -2.96 -14.35
C THR A 158 8.20 -2.60 -13.37
N SER A 159 9.15 -3.49 -13.21
CA SER A 159 10.34 -3.26 -12.42
C SER A 159 11.54 -3.77 -13.18
N PHE A 160 12.57 -2.95 -13.32
CA PHE A 160 13.86 -3.31 -13.91
C PHE A 160 14.94 -3.11 -12.87
N ASN A 161 15.81 -4.11 -12.75
CA ASN A 161 16.90 -4.08 -11.81
C ASN A 161 18.20 -4.42 -12.53
N TYR A 162 19.21 -3.63 -12.25
CA TYR A 162 20.57 -3.80 -12.72
C TYR A 162 21.52 -3.78 -11.52
N ASN A 163 22.37 -4.81 -11.42
CA ASN A 163 23.39 -4.90 -10.38
C ASN A 163 24.63 -5.55 -10.97
N GLN A 164 25.61 -4.74 -11.35
CA GLN A 164 26.86 -5.25 -11.91
C GLN A 164 28.04 -4.41 -11.44
N GLY A 165 29.06 -5.08 -10.92
CA GLY A 165 30.26 -4.46 -10.43
C GLY A 165 30.01 -3.43 -9.33
N LYS A 166 30.23 -2.16 -9.63
CA LYS A 166 30.05 -1.05 -8.69
C LYS A 166 28.69 -0.34 -8.79
N VAL A 167 27.85 -0.75 -9.74
CA VAL A 167 26.58 -0.09 -10.05
C VAL A 167 25.42 -0.96 -9.66
N THR A 168 24.51 -0.40 -8.87
CA THR A 168 23.17 -0.94 -8.64
C THR A 168 22.15 0.10 -9.07
N ALA A 169 21.24 -0.27 -9.96
CA ALA A 169 20.18 0.62 -10.44
C ALA A 169 18.84 -0.09 -10.46
N SER A 170 17.78 0.66 -10.26
CA SER A 170 16.42 0.19 -10.44
C SER A 170 15.55 1.24 -11.13
N LEU A 171 14.57 0.77 -11.89
CA LEU A 171 13.52 1.58 -12.51
C LEU A 171 12.19 0.88 -12.34
N ASP A 172 11.29 1.51 -11.60
CA ASP A 172 9.94 1.03 -11.37
C ASP A 172 8.95 1.95 -12.08
N LEU A 173 8.06 1.38 -12.87
CA LEU A 173 6.98 2.07 -13.56
C LEU A 173 5.65 1.45 -13.17
N GLY A 174 4.65 2.28 -12.94
CA GLY A 174 3.30 1.82 -12.67
C GLY A 174 2.28 2.74 -13.30
N ALA A 175 1.25 2.19 -13.89
CA ALA A 175 0.13 2.94 -14.41
C ALA A 175 -1.16 2.17 -14.18
N GLY A 176 -2.25 2.87 -13.94
CA GLY A 176 -3.53 2.21 -13.78
C GLY A 176 -4.71 3.16 -13.86
N THR A 177 -5.86 2.56 -14.11
CA THR A 177 -7.16 3.24 -14.07
C THR A 177 -8.21 2.28 -13.58
N GLY A 178 -9.10 2.75 -12.75
CA GLY A 178 -10.21 1.98 -12.23
C GLY A 178 -11.48 2.78 -12.19
N LEU A 179 -12.60 2.10 -12.35
CA LEU A 179 -13.91 2.63 -12.03
C LEU A 179 -14.32 2.09 -10.65
N PHE A 180 -15.04 2.90 -9.89
CA PHE A 180 -15.59 2.51 -8.60
C PHE A 180 -16.97 3.11 -8.39
N ASP A 181 -17.77 2.50 -7.53
CA ASP A 181 -19.04 3.04 -7.07
C ASP A 181 -19.25 2.75 -5.59
N GLY A 182 -20.18 3.45 -4.99
CA GLY A 182 -20.58 3.23 -3.61
C GLY A 182 -21.97 3.77 -3.35
N ASP A 183 -22.60 3.25 -2.28
CA ASP A 183 -23.99 3.53 -1.94
C ASP A 183 -24.16 3.64 -0.41
N PRO A 184 -23.44 4.59 0.23
CA PRO A 184 -23.57 4.80 1.66
C PRO A 184 -24.93 5.42 2.00
N ARG A 185 -25.53 4.92 3.07
CA ARG A 185 -26.70 5.51 3.71
C ARG A 185 -26.33 5.99 5.10
N THR A 186 -26.67 7.22 5.41
CA THR A 186 -26.40 7.84 6.70
C THR A 186 -27.70 8.12 7.44
N TYR A 187 -27.72 7.78 8.72
CA TYR A 187 -28.83 8.06 9.62
C TYR A 187 -28.34 8.91 10.79
N ARG A 188 -29.13 9.93 11.16
CA ARG A 188 -28.89 10.71 12.37
C ARG A 188 -30.19 11.02 13.07
N THR A 189 -30.26 10.76 14.36
CA THR A 189 -31.39 11.16 15.20
C THR A 189 -30.93 12.27 16.14
N TYR A 190 -31.73 13.32 16.23
CA TYR A 190 -31.52 14.44 17.13
C TYR A 190 -32.66 14.45 18.17
N PRO A 191 -32.51 13.73 19.30
CA PRO A 191 -33.62 13.51 20.25
C PRO A 191 -34.16 14.82 20.86
N GLN A 192 -33.31 15.79 21.16
CA GLN A 192 -33.71 17.08 21.72
C GLN A 192 -34.55 17.92 20.76
N GLN A 193 -34.24 17.84 19.46
CA GLN A 193 -34.95 18.56 18.40
C GLN A 193 -36.12 17.76 17.83
N LYS A 194 -36.27 16.50 18.28
CA LYS A 194 -37.28 15.55 17.75
C LYS A 194 -37.21 15.44 16.22
N THR A 195 -35.98 15.36 15.67
CA THR A 195 -35.75 15.26 14.23
C THR A 195 -34.94 14.03 13.89
N TYR A 196 -35.18 13.52 12.68
CA TYR A 196 -34.50 12.38 12.10
C TYR A 196 -34.03 12.72 10.69
N TYR A 197 -32.75 12.53 10.44
CA TYR A 197 -32.11 12.79 9.15
C TYR A 197 -31.72 11.47 8.48
N VAL A 198 -32.03 11.34 7.20
CA VAL A 198 -31.58 10.26 6.32
C VAL A 198 -30.90 10.85 5.12
N SER A 199 -29.77 10.32 4.73
CA SER A 199 -29.09 10.67 3.48
C SER A 199 -28.74 9.39 2.74
N ASP A 200 -29.35 9.22 1.59
CA ASP A 200 -29.03 8.21 0.59
C ASP A 200 -28.04 8.83 -0.40
N THR A 201 -26.85 8.28 -0.52
CA THR A 201 -25.84 8.79 -1.43
C THR A 201 -25.44 7.68 -2.39
N TYR A 202 -25.47 7.96 -3.67
CA TYR A 202 -24.85 7.10 -4.68
C TYR A 202 -23.71 7.87 -5.36
N TYR A 203 -22.56 7.24 -5.46
CA TYR A 203 -21.45 7.85 -6.18
C TYR A 203 -20.80 6.87 -7.13
N THR A 204 -20.28 7.43 -8.21
CA THR A 204 -19.43 6.74 -9.18
C THR A 204 -18.16 7.55 -9.37
N GLY A 205 -17.06 6.87 -9.61
CA GLY A 205 -15.80 7.56 -9.82
C GLY A 205 -14.85 6.79 -10.71
N ARG A 206 -13.79 7.51 -11.07
CA ARG A 206 -12.65 6.97 -11.81
C ARG A 206 -11.37 7.48 -11.15
N ASP A 207 -10.47 6.56 -10.86
CA ASP A 207 -9.09 6.86 -10.51
C ASP A 207 -8.16 6.60 -11.69
N LYS A 208 -7.14 7.44 -11.82
CA LYS A 208 -6.02 7.26 -12.73
C LYS A 208 -4.74 7.61 -12.01
N TYR A 209 -3.72 6.80 -12.18
CA TYR A 209 -2.41 7.09 -11.66
C TYR A 209 -1.32 6.68 -12.64
N PHE A 210 -0.20 7.35 -12.52
CA PHE A 210 1.08 6.96 -13.09
C PHE A 210 2.14 7.08 -12.01
N ASN A 211 3.11 6.21 -12.02
CA ASN A 211 4.25 6.27 -11.12
C ASN A 211 5.52 5.94 -11.89
N VAL A 212 6.56 6.72 -11.65
CA VAL A 212 7.91 6.40 -12.08
C VAL A 212 8.84 6.61 -10.89
N ARG A 213 9.71 5.63 -10.65
CA ARG A 213 10.77 5.70 -9.66
C ARG A 213 12.05 5.16 -10.27
N GLY A 214 13.13 5.92 -10.12
CA GLY A 214 14.48 5.49 -10.46
C GLY A 214 15.37 5.54 -9.21
N ALA A 215 16.30 4.59 -9.11
CA ALA A 215 17.37 4.62 -8.10
C ALA A 215 18.69 4.17 -8.72
N LEU A 216 19.77 4.78 -8.28
CA LEU A 216 21.13 4.49 -8.70
C LEU A 216 22.04 4.57 -7.49
N ASP A 217 22.75 3.48 -7.20
CA ASP A 217 23.79 3.42 -6.20
C ASP A 217 25.13 3.11 -6.88
N TYR A 218 26.19 3.80 -6.48
CA TYR A 218 27.54 3.58 -6.97
C TYR A 218 28.50 3.31 -5.80
N ALA A 219 29.11 2.14 -5.79
CA ALA A 219 30.11 1.74 -4.82
C ALA A 219 31.49 2.26 -5.25
N PHE A 220 31.91 3.42 -4.73
CA PHE A 220 33.23 3.98 -5.00
C PHE A 220 34.35 3.06 -4.49
N THR A 221 34.15 2.56 -3.28
CA THR A 221 34.96 1.51 -2.65
C THR A 221 34.06 0.47 -2.02
N PRO A 222 34.58 -0.68 -1.58
CA PRO A 222 33.77 -1.66 -0.84
C PRO A 222 33.11 -1.10 0.43
N GLU A 223 33.67 0.01 0.96
CA GLU A 223 33.18 0.66 2.18
C GLU A 223 32.37 1.92 1.95
N LEU A 224 32.37 2.49 0.74
CA LEU A 224 31.72 3.77 0.44
C LEU A 224 30.78 3.64 -0.74
N THR A 225 29.51 3.85 -0.50
CA THR A 225 28.46 3.92 -1.53
C THR A 225 27.81 5.30 -1.51
N LEU A 226 27.63 5.87 -2.68
CA LEU A 226 26.79 7.03 -2.91
C LEU A 226 25.60 6.62 -3.75
N GLY A 227 24.44 7.17 -3.46
CA GLY A 227 23.24 6.85 -4.21
C GLY A 227 22.31 8.04 -4.38
N PHE A 228 21.49 7.92 -5.40
CA PHE A 228 20.45 8.87 -5.73
C PHE A 228 19.18 8.11 -6.10
N SER A 229 18.02 8.60 -5.66
CA SER A 229 16.74 8.11 -6.14
C SER A 229 15.75 9.25 -6.33
N ALA A 230 14.86 9.10 -7.30
CA ALA A 230 13.79 10.04 -7.52
C ALA A 230 12.49 9.29 -7.86
N SER A 231 11.36 9.90 -7.52
CA SER A 231 10.05 9.42 -7.94
C SER A 231 9.13 10.55 -8.34
N TYR A 232 8.22 10.25 -9.28
CA TYR A 232 7.15 11.14 -9.70
C TYR A 232 5.85 10.37 -9.80
N THR A 233 4.81 10.88 -9.13
CA THR A 233 3.50 10.21 -9.08
C THR A 233 2.40 11.25 -9.33
N PRO A 234 1.98 11.48 -10.57
CA PRO A 234 0.75 12.16 -10.87
C PRO A 234 -0.45 11.23 -10.68
N GLN A 235 -1.54 11.79 -10.18
CA GLN A 235 -2.81 11.08 -10.02
C GLN A 235 -3.97 12.00 -10.35
N GLN A 236 -5.07 11.41 -10.79
CA GLN A 236 -6.32 12.09 -11.01
C GLN A 236 -7.48 11.22 -10.55
N ASP A 237 -8.29 11.78 -9.69
CA ASP A 237 -9.52 11.15 -9.21
C ASP A 237 -10.72 12.02 -9.64
N SER A 238 -11.75 11.38 -10.15
CA SER A 238 -13.03 12.04 -10.45
C SER A 238 -14.17 11.31 -9.79
N THR A 239 -15.06 12.03 -9.14
CA THR A 239 -16.23 11.46 -8.44
C THR A 239 -17.47 12.26 -8.79
N HIS A 240 -18.51 11.55 -9.21
CA HIS A 240 -19.87 12.05 -9.34
C HIS A 240 -20.68 11.48 -8.20
N ARG A 241 -21.34 12.35 -7.43
CA ARG A 241 -22.13 11.97 -6.27
C ARG A 241 -23.53 12.55 -6.39
N GLU A 242 -24.50 11.66 -6.35
CA GLU A 242 -25.90 11.98 -6.21
C GLU A 242 -26.30 11.74 -4.76
N ASN A 243 -26.94 12.73 -4.15
CA ASN A 243 -27.32 12.69 -2.75
C ASN A 243 -28.80 13.04 -2.63
N ASP A 244 -29.56 12.23 -1.92
CA ASP A 244 -30.94 12.50 -1.53
C ASP A 244 -31.00 12.52 0.01
N SER A 245 -31.00 13.74 0.55
CA SER A 245 -31.05 13.97 2.00
C SER A 245 -32.47 14.39 2.39
N ARG A 246 -33.00 13.79 3.45
CA ARG A 246 -34.35 14.02 3.94
C ARG A 246 -34.34 14.24 5.44
N ASP A 247 -35.00 15.32 5.85
CA ASP A 247 -35.23 15.66 7.26
C ASP A 247 -36.67 15.32 7.62
N TYR A 248 -36.86 14.69 8.76
CA TYR A 248 -38.17 14.32 9.31
C TYR A 248 -38.31 14.90 10.73
N SER A 249 -39.54 15.33 11.08
CA SER A 249 -39.91 15.50 12.49
C SER A 249 -40.40 14.16 13.06
N ILE A 250 -40.15 13.94 14.34
CA ILE A 250 -40.63 12.78 15.10
C ILE A 250 -41.85 13.24 15.92
N ALA A 251 -43.03 12.72 15.60
CA ALA A 251 -44.26 13.01 16.32
C ALA A 251 -44.26 12.28 17.68
N PRO A 252 -45.16 12.72 18.64
CA PRO A 252 -45.27 12.05 19.95
C PRO A 252 -45.65 10.56 19.90
N ASP A 253 -46.34 10.14 18.84
CA ASP A 253 -46.70 8.75 18.57
C ASP A 253 -45.57 7.93 17.91
N GLY A 254 -44.37 8.54 17.70
CA GLY A 254 -43.23 7.91 17.08
C GLY A 254 -43.24 7.93 15.54
N SER A 255 -44.28 8.50 14.92
CA SER A 255 -44.35 8.62 13.46
C SER A 255 -43.40 9.67 12.92
N TYR A 256 -42.97 9.48 11.66
CA TYR A 256 -42.05 10.40 10.96
C TYR A 256 -42.82 11.22 9.93
N LYS A 257 -42.71 12.55 10.03
CA LYS A 257 -43.24 13.49 9.06
C LYS A 257 -42.12 14.16 8.29
N LEU A 258 -42.10 14.05 6.97
CA LEU A 258 -41.10 14.72 6.12
C LEU A 258 -41.23 16.23 6.28
N LEU A 259 -40.09 16.87 6.59
CA LEU A 259 -39.98 18.34 6.69
C LEU A 259 -39.46 18.93 5.38
N ARG A 260 -38.41 18.33 4.83
CA ARG A 260 -37.81 18.75 3.57
C ARG A 260 -37.01 17.63 2.93
N SER A 261 -36.84 17.73 1.61
CA SER A 261 -35.93 16.92 0.82
C SER A 261 -34.88 17.84 0.18
N LEU A 262 -33.62 17.39 0.17
CA LEU A 262 -32.48 18.13 -0.30
C LEU A 262 -31.70 17.25 -1.30
N PRO A 263 -32.26 17.05 -2.51
CA PRO A 263 -31.50 16.39 -3.57
C PRO A 263 -30.30 17.24 -3.95
N GLY A 264 -29.18 16.61 -4.19
CA GLY A 264 -27.93 17.30 -4.54
C GLY A 264 -27.10 16.48 -5.51
N LEU A 265 -26.39 17.19 -6.37
CA LEU A 265 -25.40 16.62 -7.27
C LEU A 265 -24.06 17.29 -6.97
N ALA A 266 -23.03 16.49 -6.75
CA ALA A 266 -21.67 16.96 -6.60
C ALA A 266 -20.76 16.28 -7.61
N VAL A 267 -19.91 17.07 -8.26
CA VAL A 267 -18.82 16.59 -9.08
C VAL A 267 -17.51 17.08 -8.49
N ASN A 268 -16.62 16.15 -8.25
CA ASN A 268 -15.31 16.43 -7.67
C ASN A 268 -14.23 15.88 -8.62
N ILE A 269 -13.23 16.70 -8.94
CA ILE A 269 -12.08 16.30 -9.75
C ILE A 269 -10.83 16.73 -9.00
N ASP A 270 -10.06 15.74 -8.57
CA ASP A 270 -8.80 15.91 -7.84
C ASP A 270 -7.62 15.63 -8.75
N HIS A 271 -6.68 16.56 -8.80
CA HIS A 271 -5.39 16.40 -9.46
C HIS A 271 -4.27 16.47 -8.44
N GLY A 272 -3.56 15.38 -8.23
CA GLY A 272 -2.40 15.32 -7.37
C GLY A 272 -1.12 15.15 -8.19
N ARG A 273 -0.04 15.79 -7.76
CA ARG A 273 1.32 15.57 -8.25
C ARG A 273 2.26 15.47 -7.09
N TYR A 274 3.00 14.41 -7.05
CA TYR A 274 3.99 14.17 -6.03
C TYR A 274 5.34 13.93 -6.70
N ILE A 275 6.39 14.56 -6.16
CA ILE A 275 7.78 14.35 -6.54
C ILE A 275 8.61 14.13 -5.29
N SER A 276 9.51 13.17 -5.31
CA SER A 276 10.53 13.04 -4.30
C SER A 276 11.87 12.76 -4.92
N ALA A 277 12.92 13.20 -4.24
CA ALA A 277 14.30 12.87 -4.56
C ALA A 277 15.06 12.64 -3.25
N ASN A 278 15.98 11.69 -3.26
CA ASN A 278 16.87 11.38 -2.15
C ASN A 278 18.28 11.23 -2.67
N ALA A 279 19.23 11.89 -2.04
CA ALA A 279 20.65 11.62 -2.20
C ALA A 279 21.19 11.05 -0.89
N HIS A 280 21.96 9.98 -0.95
CA HIS A 280 22.48 9.32 0.23
C HIS A 280 23.93 8.88 0.09
N MET A 281 24.58 8.79 1.23
CA MET A 281 25.93 8.25 1.38
C MET A 281 25.92 7.21 2.49
N GLU A 282 26.55 6.08 2.27
CA GLU A 282 26.79 5.07 3.29
C GLU A 282 28.27 4.71 3.32
N LYS A 283 28.88 4.81 4.51
CA LYS A 283 30.26 4.40 4.75
C LYS A 283 30.32 3.39 5.88
N THR A 284 30.87 2.22 5.59
CA THR A 284 31.23 1.19 6.59
C THR A 284 32.71 1.32 6.97
N PHE A 285 33.09 0.85 8.16
CA PHE A 285 34.47 0.96 8.64
C PHE A 285 35.07 -0.42 8.80
N LYS A 286 36.26 -0.64 8.20
CA LYS A 286 37.01 -1.90 8.34
C LYS A 286 37.41 -2.14 9.81
N GLY A 287 37.41 -3.40 10.22
CA GLY A 287 37.94 -3.82 11.54
C GLY A 287 36.98 -3.57 12.70
N VAL A 288 35.85 -2.92 12.53
CA VAL A 288 34.83 -2.71 13.56
C VAL A 288 33.47 -3.18 13.03
N PRO A 289 33.07 -4.42 13.32
CA PRO A 289 31.77 -4.93 12.88
C PRO A 289 30.64 -4.00 13.33
N LYS A 290 29.70 -3.70 12.41
CA LYS A 290 28.51 -2.85 12.64
C LYS A 290 28.76 -1.34 12.75
N ARG A 291 29.98 -0.81 12.59
CA ARG A 291 30.17 0.63 12.54
C ARG A 291 29.85 1.16 11.14
N ARG A 292 28.81 1.97 11.04
CA ARG A 292 28.32 2.58 9.80
C ARG A 292 28.01 4.06 10.02
N LEU A 293 28.38 4.88 9.06
CA LEU A 293 27.97 6.27 8.93
C LEU A 293 27.06 6.36 7.72
N SER A 294 25.88 6.92 7.89
CA SER A 294 24.94 7.21 6.81
C SER A 294 24.56 8.69 6.82
N TRP A 295 24.39 9.24 5.64
CA TRP A 295 23.91 10.59 5.42
C TRP A 295 22.88 10.57 4.31
N ASP A 296 21.73 11.23 4.53
CA ASP A 296 20.61 11.29 3.62
C ASP A 296 20.13 12.73 3.48
N VAL A 297 19.82 13.14 2.27
CA VAL A 297 19.13 14.39 1.95
C VAL A 297 17.90 14.07 1.13
N ASP A 298 16.76 14.49 1.63
CA ASP A 298 15.46 14.30 1.01
C ASP A 298 14.90 15.62 0.49
N TYR A 299 14.34 15.58 -0.71
CA TYR A 299 13.47 16.60 -1.25
C TYR A 299 12.08 16.00 -1.50
N VAL A 300 11.04 16.70 -1.08
CA VAL A 300 9.65 16.29 -1.30
C VAL A 300 8.84 17.50 -1.75
N GLY A 301 8.16 17.35 -2.88
CA GLY A 301 7.20 18.31 -3.41
C GLY A 301 5.83 17.67 -3.59
N TYR A 302 4.79 18.35 -3.11
CA TYR A 302 3.41 17.94 -3.32
C TYR A 302 2.59 19.12 -3.83
N ARG A 303 1.77 18.86 -4.83
CA ARG A 303 0.78 19.82 -5.31
C ARG A 303 -0.54 19.09 -5.53
N SER A 304 -1.61 19.63 -4.96
CA SER A 304 -2.97 19.17 -5.20
C SER A 304 -3.83 20.33 -5.68
N ARG A 305 -4.74 20.01 -6.58
CA ARG A 305 -5.81 20.89 -7.03
C ARG A 305 -7.09 20.10 -7.03
N GLU A 306 -8.10 20.64 -6.38
CA GLU A 306 -9.43 20.07 -6.31
C GLU A 306 -10.42 21.05 -6.95
N ASP A 307 -11.11 20.61 -7.97
CA ASP A 307 -12.18 21.33 -8.61
C ASP A 307 -13.51 20.68 -8.19
N ARG A 308 -14.34 21.43 -7.44
CA ARG A 308 -15.64 20.97 -6.95
C ARG A 308 -16.77 21.80 -7.54
N SER A 309 -17.80 21.12 -8.01
CA SER A 309 -19.10 21.73 -8.28
C SER A 309 -20.16 21.04 -7.43
N PHE A 310 -21.07 21.80 -6.89
CA PHE A 310 -22.18 21.31 -6.10
C PHE A 310 -23.46 22.06 -6.47
N THR A 311 -24.52 21.31 -6.70
CA THR A 311 -25.85 21.85 -6.94
C THR A 311 -26.82 21.15 -6.01
N SER A 312 -27.64 21.93 -5.29
CA SER A 312 -28.68 21.39 -4.43
C SER A 312 -29.91 22.26 -4.55
N SER A 313 -31.08 21.64 -4.54
CA SER A 313 -32.37 22.30 -4.48
C SER A 313 -33.13 21.81 -3.25
N GLY A 314 -33.51 22.73 -2.35
CA GLY A 314 -34.40 22.39 -1.24
C GLY A 314 -35.82 22.26 -1.74
N LEU A 315 -36.47 21.16 -1.41
CA LEU A 315 -37.89 20.94 -1.74
C LEU A 315 -38.69 20.80 -0.43
N THR A 316 -39.79 21.53 -0.33
CA THR A 316 -40.80 21.27 0.70
C THR A 316 -41.59 20.00 0.40
N PRO A 317 -42.37 19.46 1.35
CA PRO A 317 -43.20 18.26 1.11
C PRO A 317 -44.14 18.37 -0.09
N GLN A 318 -44.50 19.60 -0.47
CA GLN A 318 -45.38 19.89 -1.62
C GLN A 318 -44.55 20.04 -2.95
N GLY A 319 -43.24 19.85 -2.91
CA GLY A 319 -42.39 19.96 -4.09
C GLY A 319 -42.05 21.40 -4.53
N ALA A 320 -42.40 22.39 -3.75
CA ALA A 320 -42.02 23.79 -3.97
C ALA A 320 -40.60 24.06 -3.45
N PRO A 321 -39.78 24.90 -4.15
CA PRO A 321 -38.43 25.23 -3.73
C PRO A 321 -38.41 26.08 -2.44
#